data_f15d9db9481d39e72839b4d371ccc396
#
_entry.id   f15d9db9481d39e72839b4d371ccc396
#
_cell.length_a   1.000
_cell.length_b   1.000
_cell.length_c   1.000
_cell.angle_alpha   90.00
_cell.angle_beta   90.00
_cell.angle_gamma   90.00
#
_symmetry.space_group_name_H-M   'P 1'
#
loop_
_entity.id
_entity.type
_entity.pdbx_description
1 polymer ?
#
loop_
_entity_poly.entity_id
_entity_poly.type
_entity_poly.pdbx_seq_one_letter_code
_entity_poly.pdbx_strand_id
1 'polypeptide(L)'
;LQHLFGTDKLGRDVFSRTLYGGRLSILIGLGSALGAAVIGVLLGCYGGYKGGLFDKIVLRLSEIFMSFPQLILVMMLGTIFGRGLWNLIFIFILTGWGGVYRQARAKMLSLREEEYVQSMRAFGLSDFVIAYKHMLPNAIGPVVVNLTLSTAMFILDEAAMSFLGLGVPPEIATWGNILNAAQDLYVMQNYWWLWLP
;
A
#
# COMPACT_ATOMS: atom_id res chain seq x y z
N LEU A 1 16.54 16.39 31.25
CA LEU A 1 15.61 15.37 30.75
C LEU A 1 16.28 14.67 29.57
N GLN A 2 16.94 13.53 29.83
CA GLN A 2 17.68 12.81 28.80
C GLN A 2 16.72 11.98 27.88
N HIS A 3 15.54 11.59 28.36
CA HIS A 3 14.56 10.76 27.63
C HIS A 3 13.15 11.32 27.82
N LEU A 4 12.60 11.98 26.78
CA LEU A 4 11.29 12.65 26.84
C LEU A 4 10.13 11.67 27.09
N PHE A 5 10.17 10.48 26.48
CA PHE A 5 9.17 9.41 26.63
C PHE A 5 9.73 8.18 27.35
N GLY A 6 10.75 8.39 28.21
CA GLY A 6 11.40 7.29 28.92
C GLY A 6 12.18 6.35 28.01
N THR A 7 12.54 5.19 28.55
CA THR A 7 13.29 4.13 27.86
C THR A 7 12.49 2.83 27.80
N ASP A 8 12.78 1.98 26.84
CA ASP A 8 12.25 0.61 26.80
C ASP A 8 13.06 -0.31 27.74
N LYS A 9 12.66 -1.60 27.82
CA LYS A 9 13.32 -2.61 28.67
C LYS A 9 14.80 -2.87 28.33
N LEU A 10 15.25 -2.40 27.17
CA LEU A 10 16.65 -2.49 26.72
C LEU A 10 17.41 -1.16 26.89
N GLY A 11 16.82 -0.18 27.59
CA GLY A 11 17.43 1.13 27.81
C GLY A 11 17.41 2.06 26.58
N ARG A 12 16.70 1.70 25.51
CA ARG A 12 16.64 2.51 24.27
C ARG A 12 15.62 3.62 24.44
N ASP A 13 15.94 4.83 23.97
CA ASP A 13 15.08 6.00 24.03
C ASP A 13 13.81 5.85 23.17
N VAL A 14 12.64 5.92 23.80
CA VAL A 14 11.35 5.70 23.13
C VAL A 14 11.03 6.82 22.17
N PHE A 15 11.31 8.08 22.50
CA PHE A 15 11.06 9.22 21.62
C PHE A 15 11.84 9.11 20.31
N SER A 16 13.15 8.85 20.41
CA SER A 16 13.98 8.65 19.22
C SER A 16 13.49 7.47 18.38
N ARG A 17 13.12 6.34 19.00
CA ARG A 17 12.59 5.18 18.30
C ARG A 17 11.26 5.48 17.59
N THR A 18 10.39 6.27 18.19
CA THR A 18 9.12 6.67 17.56
C THR A 18 9.33 7.53 16.33
N LEU A 19 10.26 8.51 16.40
CA LEU A 19 10.59 9.35 15.25
C LEU A 19 11.28 8.57 14.12
N TYR A 20 12.29 7.78 14.45
CA TYR A 20 13.00 6.95 13.47
C TYR A 20 12.11 5.83 12.91
N GLY A 21 11.29 5.21 13.77
CA GLY A 21 10.33 4.21 13.38
C GLY A 21 9.29 4.75 12.40
N GLY A 22 8.83 5.98 12.62
CA GLY A 22 7.91 6.65 11.71
C GLY A 22 8.43 6.79 10.28
N ARG A 23 9.73 7.03 10.10
CA ARG A 23 10.35 7.07 8.77
C ARG A 23 10.15 5.75 8.02
N LEU A 24 10.36 4.63 8.71
CA LEU A 24 10.26 3.31 8.11
C LEU A 24 8.79 2.89 7.89
N SER A 25 7.91 3.13 8.86
CA SER A 25 6.49 2.87 8.71
C SER A 25 5.88 3.69 7.56
N ILE A 26 6.25 4.97 7.43
CA ILE A 26 5.83 5.81 6.30
C ILE A 26 6.44 5.31 4.98
N LEU A 27 7.71 4.94 4.96
CA LEU A 27 8.36 4.39 3.76
C LEU A 27 7.65 3.11 3.28
N ILE A 28 7.32 2.21 4.21
CA ILE A 28 6.57 0.99 3.88
C ILE A 28 5.19 1.35 3.34
N GLY A 29 4.42 2.17 4.05
CA GLY A 29 3.07 2.54 3.64
C GLY A 29 3.03 3.28 2.31
N LEU A 30 3.79 4.37 2.19
CA LEU A 30 3.81 5.19 0.98
C LEU A 30 4.46 4.46 -0.20
N GLY A 31 5.59 3.76 0.04
CA GLY A 31 6.28 3.00 -1.00
C GLY A 31 5.40 1.89 -1.57
N SER A 32 4.69 1.17 -0.71
CA SER A 32 3.74 0.13 -1.11
C SER A 32 2.55 0.72 -1.88
N ALA A 33 1.98 1.82 -1.39
CA ALA A 33 0.85 2.48 -2.04
C ALA A 33 1.24 3.03 -3.43
N LEU A 34 2.41 3.65 -3.55
CA LEU A 34 2.94 4.11 -4.84
C LEU A 34 3.16 2.95 -5.81
N GLY A 35 3.81 1.88 -5.36
CA GLY A 35 4.05 0.69 -6.19
C GLY A 35 2.74 0.05 -6.67
N ALA A 36 1.79 -0.14 -5.77
CA ALA A 36 0.45 -0.66 -6.10
C ALA A 36 -0.31 0.29 -7.05
N ALA A 37 -0.21 1.61 -6.84
CA ALA A 37 -0.83 2.61 -7.69
C ALA A 37 -0.25 2.59 -9.11
N VAL A 38 1.07 2.52 -9.26
CA VAL A 38 1.70 2.44 -10.58
C VAL A 38 1.22 1.22 -11.36
N ILE A 39 1.25 0.03 -10.74
CA ILE A 39 0.78 -1.20 -11.40
C ILE A 39 -0.72 -1.10 -11.72
N GLY A 40 -1.54 -0.71 -10.74
CA GLY A 40 -2.99 -0.61 -10.89
C GLY A 40 -3.40 0.40 -11.97
N VAL A 41 -2.75 1.56 -12.03
CA VAL A 41 -3.02 2.59 -13.05
C VAL A 41 -2.61 2.10 -14.44
N LEU A 42 -1.41 1.55 -14.59
CA LEU A 42 -0.94 1.08 -15.90
C LEU A 42 -1.87 0.00 -16.47
N LEU A 43 -2.19 -1.00 -15.66
CA LEU A 43 -3.09 -2.08 -16.07
C LEU A 43 -4.54 -1.58 -16.26
N GLY A 44 -5.03 -0.72 -15.38
CA GLY A 44 -6.38 -0.17 -15.41
C GLY A 44 -6.63 0.77 -16.58
N CYS A 45 -5.66 1.63 -16.91
CA CYS A 45 -5.73 2.51 -18.06
C CYS A 45 -5.78 1.72 -19.36
N TYR A 46 -4.87 0.76 -19.53
CA TYR A 46 -4.85 -0.05 -20.75
C TYR A 46 -6.10 -0.93 -20.87
N GLY A 47 -6.45 -1.66 -19.80
CA GLY A 47 -7.61 -2.54 -19.78
C GLY A 47 -8.92 -1.78 -19.96
N GLY A 48 -9.11 -0.65 -19.29
CA GLY A 48 -10.30 0.17 -19.40
C GLY A 48 -10.46 0.84 -20.76
N TYR A 49 -9.35 1.25 -21.38
CA TYR A 49 -9.39 1.85 -22.72
C TYR A 49 -9.59 0.80 -23.81
N LYS A 50 -8.76 -0.25 -23.87
CA LYS A 50 -8.75 -1.24 -24.96
C LYS A 50 -9.77 -2.36 -24.75
N GLY A 51 -10.03 -2.75 -23.51
CA GLY A 51 -10.92 -3.87 -23.22
C GLY A 51 -10.37 -5.22 -23.69
N GLY A 52 -11.28 -6.11 -24.12
CA GLY A 52 -10.92 -7.38 -24.73
C GLY A 52 -10.47 -8.46 -23.72
N LEU A 53 -9.67 -9.42 -24.20
CA LEU A 53 -9.22 -10.57 -23.40
C LEU A 53 -8.26 -10.15 -22.28
N PHE A 54 -7.37 -9.19 -22.57
CA PHE A 54 -6.45 -8.65 -21.57
C PHE A 54 -7.19 -8.10 -20.34
N ASP A 55 -8.17 -7.24 -20.57
CA ASP A 55 -8.98 -6.65 -19.52
C ASP A 55 -9.71 -7.73 -18.70
N LYS A 56 -10.29 -8.73 -19.37
CA LYS A 56 -10.95 -9.85 -18.68
C LYS A 56 -10.01 -10.64 -17.79
N ILE A 57 -8.79 -10.93 -18.25
CA ILE A 57 -7.79 -11.69 -17.46
C ILE A 57 -7.35 -10.86 -16.24
N VAL A 58 -6.96 -9.60 -16.43
CA VAL A 58 -6.50 -8.74 -15.35
C VAL A 58 -7.60 -8.49 -14.33
N LEU A 59 -8.86 -8.31 -14.79
CA LEU A 59 -10.01 -8.19 -13.91
C LEU A 59 -10.18 -9.45 -13.04
N ARG A 60 -10.11 -10.65 -13.64
CA ARG A 60 -10.21 -11.91 -12.88
C ARG A 60 -9.07 -12.08 -11.88
N LEU A 61 -7.85 -11.72 -12.25
CA LEU A 61 -6.73 -11.73 -11.31
C LEU A 61 -6.99 -10.77 -10.14
N SER A 62 -7.46 -9.56 -10.40
CA SER A 62 -7.79 -8.61 -9.33
C SER A 62 -8.89 -9.14 -8.40
N GLU A 63 -9.92 -9.80 -8.96
CA GLU A 63 -11.00 -10.43 -8.19
C GLU A 63 -10.48 -11.55 -7.27
N ILE A 64 -9.54 -12.37 -7.75
CA ILE A 64 -8.91 -13.43 -6.94
C ILE A 64 -8.18 -12.82 -5.73
N PHE A 65 -7.32 -11.82 -5.95
CA PHE A 65 -6.61 -11.16 -4.85
C PHE A 65 -7.57 -10.50 -3.84
N MET A 66 -8.63 -9.87 -4.33
CA MET A 66 -9.61 -9.18 -3.48
C MET A 66 -10.64 -10.11 -2.82
N SER A 67 -10.69 -11.39 -3.18
CA SER A 67 -11.58 -12.37 -2.52
C SER A 67 -11.09 -12.78 -1.12
N PHE A 68 -9.81 -12.54 -0.83
CA PHE A 68 -9.22 -12.81 0.49
C PHE A 68 -9.20 -11.55 1.36
N PRO A 69 -9.44 -11.67 2.68
CA PRO A 69 -9.15 -10.57 3.60
C PRO A 69 -7.68 -10.19 3.49
N GLN A 70 -7.40 -8.89 3.24
CA GLN A 70 -6.06 -8.38 2.95
C GLN A 70 -5.01 -8.85 3.96
N LEU A 71 -5.27 -8.67 5.25
CA LEU A 71 -4.33 -9.03 6.31
C LEU A 71 -3.98 -10.52 6.28
N ILE A 72 -4.97 -11.41 6.05
CA ILE A 72 -4.74 -12.86 5.99
C ILE A 72 -3.85 -13.20 4.79
N LEU A 73 -4.11 -12.61 3.63
CA LEU A 73 -3.30 -12.83 2.44
C LEU A 73 -1.86 -12.37 2.64
N VAL A 74 -1.67 -11.20 3.24
CA VAL A 74 -0.34 -10.63 3.56
C VAL A 74 0.39 -11.52 4.56
N MET A 75 -0.27 -12.03 5.61
CA MET A 75 0.30 -12.96 6.58
C MET A 75 0.77 -14.25 5.91
N MET A 76 -0.07 -14.85 5.07
CA MET A 76 0.26 -16.07 4.33
C MET A 76 1.47 -15.86 3.42
N LEU A 77 1.51 -14.78 2.66
CA LEU A 77 2.64 -14.45 1.80
C LEU A 77 3.90 -14.11 2.61
N GLY A 78 3.75 -13.47 3.77
CA GLY A 78 4.85 -13.17 4.69
C GLY A 78 5.56 -14.43 5.20
N THR A 79 4.84 -15.54 5.39
CA THR A 79 5.47 -16.82 5.75
C THR A 79 6.28 -17.43 4.61
N ILE A 80 5.87 -17.19 3.36
CA ILE A 80 6.54 -17.72 2.16
C ILE A 80 7.78 -16.88 1.80
N PHE A 81 7.63 -15.55 1.73
CA PHE A 81 8.70 -14.64 1.33
C PHE A 81 9.66 -14.27 2.47
N GLY A 82 9.28 -14.61 3.72
CA GLY A 82 10.08 -14.30 4.91
C GLY A 82 9.91 -12.86 5.39
N ARG A 83 10.51 -12.59 6.57
CA ARG A 83 10.47 -11.29 7.23
C ARG A 83 11.44 -10.32 6.57
N GLY A 84 11.07 -9.06 6.50
CA GLY A 84 11.95 -8.01 6.00
C GLY A 84 11.18 -6.83 5.41
N LEU A 85 11.80 -5.65 5.46
CA LEU A 85 11.21 -4.41 5.00
C LEU A 85 10.83 -4.49 3.51
N TRP A 86 11.75 -4.92 2.66
CA TRP A 86 11.52 -5.00 1.21
C TRP A 86 10.54 -6.09 0.82
N ASN A 87 10.56 -7.23 1.55
CA ASN A 87 9.61 -8.30 1.34
C ASN A 87 8.20 -7.83 1.66
N LEU A 88 8.02 -7.08 2.75
CA LEU A 88 6.73 -6.54 3.15
C LEU A 88 6.20 -5.52 2.13
N ILE A 89 7.04 -4.59 1.66
CA ILE A 89 6.69 -3.66 0.58
C ILE A 89 6.26 -4.43 -0.67
N PHE A 90 7.02 -5.43 -1.08
CA PHE A 90 6.70 -6.25 -2.25
C PHE A 90 5.34 -6.96 -2.10
N ILE A 91 5.08 -7.56 -0.93
CA ILE A 91 3.82 -8.24 -0.63
C ILE A 91 2.64 -7.25 -0.70
N PHE A 92 2.78 -6.07 -0.11
CA PHE A 92 1.74 -5.04 -0.17
C PHE A 92 1.49 -4.54 -1.60
N ILE A 93 2.52 -4.38 -2.41
CA ILE A 93 2.37 -4.04 -3.83
C ILE A 93 1.62 -5.16 -4.56
N LEU A 94 2.03 -6.42 -4.33
CA LEU A 94 1.45 -7.60 -4.98
C LEU A 94 -0.03 -7.79 -4.63
N THR A 95 -0.45 -7.43 -3.43
CA THR A 95 -1.83 -7.61 -2.96
C THR A 95 -2.70 -6.36 -3.16
N GLY A 96 -2.12 -5.15 -3.19
CA GLY A 96 -2.86 -3.89 -3.16
C GLY A 96 -3.24 -3.28 -4.50
N TRP A 97 -2.63 -3.72 -5.61
CA TRP A 97 -2.85 -3.11 -6.94
C TRP A 97 -4.27 -3.26 -7.48
N GLY A 98 -5.01 -4.30 -7.05
CA GLY A 98 -6.32 -4.64 -7.61
C GLY A 98 -7.39 -3.56 -7.39
N GLY A 99 -7.39 -2.90 -6.24
CA GLY A 99 -8.30 -1.78 -5.93
C GLY A 99 -8.06 -0.58 -6.85
N VAL A 100 -6.81 -0.19 -7.02
CA VAL A 100 -6.41 0.92 -7.90
C VAL A 100 -6.71 0.59 -9.37
N TYR A 101 -6.41 -0.64 -9.80
CA TYR A 101 -6.76 -1.12 -11.14
C TYR A 101 -8.25 -0.92 -11.44
N ARG A 102 -9.12 -1.37 -10.54
CA ARG A 102 -10.59 -1.28 -10.75
C ARG A 102 -11.06 0.17 -10.83
N GLN A 103 -10.51 1.07 -10.01
CA GLN A 103 -10.85 2.49 -10.08
C GLN A 103 -10.37 3.15 -11.38
N ALA A 104 -9.10 2.94 -11.74
CA ALA A 104 -8.54 3.47 -12.98
C ALA A 104 -9.31 2.93 -14.19
N ARG A 105 -9.58 1.62 -14.23
CA ARG A 105 -10.37 0.96 -15.27
C ARG A 105 -11.77 1.57 -15.41
N ALA A 106 -12.49 1.73 -14.31
CA ALA A 106 -13.85 2.30 -14.33
C ALA A 106 -13.86 3.72 -14.90
N LYS A 107 -12.89 4.55 -14.50
CA LYS A 107 -12.76 5.91 -15.02
C LYS A 107 -12.37 5.93 -16.50
N MET A 108 -11.49 5.03 -16.94
CA MET A 108 -11.12 4.92 -18.35
C MET A 108 -12.29 4.44 -19.23
N LEU A 109 -13.13 3.54 -18.72
CA LEU A 109 -14.36 3.12 -19.43
C LEU A 109 -15.31 4.31 -19.64
N SER A 110 -15.48 5.17 -18.65
CA SER A 110 -16.30 6.38 -18.78
C SER A 110 -15.69 7.37 -19.79
N LEU A 111 -14.37 7.66 -19.67
CA LEU A 111 -13.70 8.62 -20.55
C LEU A 111 -13.62 8.16 -22.00
N ARG A 112 -13.62 6.85 -22.24
CA ARG A 112 -13.53 6.28 -23.59
C ARG A 112 -14.69 6.68 -24.49
N GLU A 113 -15.85 6.98 -23.92
CA GLU A 113 -17.07 7.35 -24.64
C GLU A 113 -17.18 8.87 -24.87
N GLU A 114 -16.25 9.66 -24.35
CA GLU A 114 -16.22 11.12 -24.52
C GLU A 114 -15.89 11.52 -25.97
N GLU A 115 -16.49 12.61 -26.46
CA GLU A 115 -16.33 13.08 -27.83
C GLU A 115 -14.88 13.39 -28.22
N TYR A 116 -14.09 13.94 -27.28
CA TYR A 116 -12.68 14.25 -27.54
C TYR A 116 -11.85 12.99 -27.81
N VAL A 117 -12.17 11.86 -27.14
CA VAL A 117 -11.49 10.57 -27.35
C VAL A 117 -11.86 10.00 -28.72
N GLN A 118 -13.15 10.08 -29.10
CA GLN A 118 -13.61 9.65 -30.41
C GLN A 118 -12.97 10.47 -31.54
N SER A 119 -12.88 11.78 -31.37
CA SER A 119 -12.19 12.65 -32.31
C SER A 119 -10.71 12.28 -32.49
N MET A 120 -10.00 12.00 -31.37
CA MET A 120 -8.59 11.59 -31.44
C MET A 120 -8.40 10.27 -32.20
N ARG A 121 -9.33 9.30 -32.03
CA ARG A 121 -9.32 8.08 -32.82
C ARG A 121 -9.54 8.35 -34.32
N ALA A 122 -10.49 9.22 -34.64
CA ALA A 122 -10.76 9.61 -36.02
C ALA A 122 -9.55 10.29 -36.68
N PHE A 123 -8.74 11.06 -35.92
CA PHE A 123 -7.48 11.63 -36.38
C PHE A 123 -6.31 10.62 -36.45
N GLY A 124 -6.55 9.34 -36.11
CA GLY A 124 -5.53 8.28 -36.24
C GLY A 124 -4.44 8.29 -35.16
N LEU A 125 -4.67 8.91 -33.98
CA LEU A 125 -3.74 8.82 -32.87
C LEU A 125 -3.66 7.37 -32.35
N SER A 126 -2.46 6.97 -31.93
CA SER A 126 -2.28 5.63 -31.38
C SER A 126 -3.01 5.43 -30.03
N ASP A 127 -3.51 4.23 -29.79
CA ASP A 127 -4.21 3.84 -28.54
C ASP A 127 -3.42 4.20 -27.29
N PHE A 128 -2.09 4.00 -27.32
CA PHE A 128 -1.20 4.31 -26.20
C PHE A 128 -1.19 5.84 -25.90
N VAL A 129 -1.07 6.65 -26.93
CA VAL A 129 -1.05 8.14 -26.77
C VAL A 129 -2.39 8.61 -26.22
N ILE A 130 -3.52 8.12 -26.77
CA ILE A 130 -4.85 8.46 -26.28
C ILE A 130 -4.99 8.09 -24.80
N ALA A 131 -4.70 6.83 -24.44
CA ALA A 131 -4.91 6.32 -23.08
C ALA A 131 -4.00 7.03 -22.04
N TYR A 132 -2.70 7.10 -22.28
CA TYR A 132 -1.74 7.55 -21.25
C TYR A 132 -1.48 9.05 -21.28
N LYS A 133 -1.53 9.71 -22.45
CA LYS A 133 -1.25 11.14 -22.56
C LYS A 133 -2.49 12.02 -22.40
N HIS A 134 -3.65 11.54 -22.89
CA HIS A 134 -4.86 12.37 -22.93
C HIS A 134 -5.94 11.93 -21.92
N MET A 135 -6.14 10.63 -21.70
CA MET A 135 -7.17 10.15 -20.77
C MET A 135 -6.65 10.03 -19.33
N LEU A 136 -5.43 9.50 -19.11
CA LEU A 136 -4.89 9.28 -17.78
C LEU A 136 -4.87 10.56 -16.92
N PRO A 137 -4.46 11.76 -17.39
CA PRO A 137 -4.52 12.97 -16.57
C PRO A 137 -5.92 13.28 -16.03
N ASN A 138 -6.97 12.96 -16.80
CA ASN A 138 -8.35 13.13 -16.40
C ASN A 138 -8.86 11.99 -15.47
N ALA A 139 -8.14 10.86 -15.42
CA ALA A 139 -8.45 9.72 -14.58
C ALA A 139 -7.70 9.72 -13.24
N ILE A 140 -6.71 10.60 -13.05
CA ILE A 140 -5.79 10.54 -11.90
C ILE A 140 -6.44 10.93 -10.56
N GLY A 141 -7.47 11.80 -10.56
CA GLY A 141 -8.07 12.34 -9.34
C GLY A 141 -8.48 11.26 -8.33
N PRO A 142 -9.34 10.30 -8.68
CA PRO A 142 -9.72 9.20 -7.79
C PRO A 142 -8.53 8.33 -7.36
N VAL A 143 -7.51 8.19 -8.20
CA VAL A 143 -6.29 7.41 -7.89
C VAL A 143 -5.48 8.09 -6.78
N VAL A 144 -5.32 9.41 -6.80
CA VAL A 144 -4.60 10.16 -5.76
C VAL A 144 -5.30 10.01 -4.40
N VAL A 145 -6.63 10.10 -4.38
CA VAL A 145 -7.41 9.87 -3.15
C VAL A 145 -7.20 8.45 -2.64
N ASN A 146 -7.28 7.45 -3.52
CA ASN A 146 -7.03 6.05 -3.14
C ASN A 146 -5.60 5.84 -2.62
N LEU A 147 -4.60 6.42 -3.26
CA LEU A 147 -3.21 6.34 -2.85
C LEU A 147 -3.02 6.85 -1.40
N THR A 148 -3.65 7.98 -1.07
CA THR A 148 -3.59 8.54 0.29
C THR A 148 -4.21 7.59 1.32
N LEU A 149 -5.40 7.07 1.03
CA LEU A 149 -6.09 6.11 1.90
C LEU A 149 -5.32 4.79 2.02
N SER A 150 -4.82 4.27 0.90
CA SER A 150 -4.02 3.04 0.89
C SER A 150 -2.71 3.18 1.67
N THR A 151 -2.08 4.36 1.65
CA THR A 151 -0.90 4.64 2.48
C THR A 151 -1.19 4.43 3.95
N ALA A 152 -2.30 5.00 4.46
CA ALA A 152 -2.71 4.83 5.85
C ALA A 152 -3.03 3.36 6.18
N MET A 153 -3.75 2.66 5.28
CA MET A 153 -4.07 1.24 5.47
C MET A 153 -2.82 0.36 5.49
N PHE A 154 -1.84 0.57 4.61
CA PHE A 154 -0.59 -0.21 4.63
C PHE A 154 0.28 0.08 5.86
N ILE A 155 0.23 1.28 6.43
CA ILE A 155 0.89 1.57 7.72
C ILE A 155 0.21 0.76 8.83
N LEU A 156 -1.13 0.69 8.85
CA LEU A 156 -1.87 -0.10 9.82
C LEU A 156 -1.63 -1.60 9.65
N ASP A 157 -1.61 -2.09 8.41
CA ASP A 157 -1.32 -3.49 8.10
C ASP A 157 0.13 -3.85 8.49
N GLU A 158 1.12 -2.96 8.26
CA GLU A 158 2.50 -3.14 8.76
C GLU A 158 2.52 -3.24 10.29
N ALA A 159 1.83 -2.31 10.96
CA ALA A 159 1.78 -2.32 12.41
C ALA A 159 1.14 -3.62 12.95
N ALA A 160 0.05 -4.09 12.34
CA ALA A 160 -0.59 -5.36 12.68
C ALA A 160 0.33 -6.56 12.43
N MET A 161 1.03 -6.61 11.28
CA MET A 161 1.99 -7.67 10.95
C MET A 161 3.16 -7.69 11.93
N SER A 162 3.73 -6.55 12.26
CA SER A 162 4.83 -6.41 13.21
C SER A 162 4.37 -6.75 14.63
N PHE A 163 3.16 -6.33 15.03
CA PHE A 163 2.53 -6.70 16.31
C PHE A 163 2.37 -8.22 16.46
N LEU A 164 1.99 -8.92 15.40
CA LEU A 164 1.88 -10.37 15.36
C LEU A 164 3.23 -11.08 15.18
N GLY A 165 4.34 -10.34 15.10
CA GLY A 165 5.69 -10.88 14.95
C GLY A 165 6.00 -11.39 13.54
N LEU A 166 5.19 -11.05 12.53
CA LEU A 166 5.37 -11.46 11.14
C LEU A 166 5.87 -10.33 10.23
N GLY A 167 6.02 -9.12 10.76
CA GLY A 167 6.45 -7.94 10.02
C GLY A 167 7.96 -7.81 9.88
N VAL A 168 8.45 -6.59 10.08
CA VAL A 168 9.88 -6.25 10.05
C VAL A 168 10.58 -6.83 11.28
N PRO A 169 11.88 -7.26 11.19
CA PRO A 169 12.63 -7.75 12.35
C PRO A 169 12.60 -6.78 13.54
N PRO A 170 12.55 -7.29 14.79
CA PRO A 170 12.37 -6.47 16.01
C PRO A 170 13.50 -5.46 16.28
N GLU A 171 14.67 -5.69 15.69
CA GLU A 171 15.83 -4.80 15.79
C GLU A 171 15.58 -3.46 15.08
N ILE A 172 14.74 -3.50 14.05
CA ILE A 172 14.38 -2.34 13.24
C ILE A 172 13.22 -1.61 13.93
N ALA A 173 13.41 -0.33 14.24
CA ALA A 173 12.35 0.48 14.83
C ALA A 173 11.27 0.77 13.76
N THR A 174 10.07 0.26 13.96
CA THR A 174 8.83 0.66 13.30
C THR A 174 7.77 0.91 14.36
N TRP A 175 6.70 1.61 14.04
CA TRP A 175 5.61 1.82 15.00
C TRP A 175 5.00 0.48 15.44
N GLY A 176 4.87 -0.48 14.53
CA GLY A 176 4.39 -1.82 14.85
C GLY A 176 5.31 -2.59 15.81
N ASN A 177 6.62 -2.51 15.64
CA ASN A 177 7.58 -3.16 16.53
C ASN A 177 7.64 -2.50 17.93
N ILE A 178 7.39 -1.19 18.01
CA ILE A 178 7.26 -0.50 19.31
C ILE A 178 6.02 -1.01 20.06
N LEU A 179 4.87 -1.12 19.37
CA LEU A 179 3.64 -1.67 19.92
C LEU A 179 3.79 -3.15 20.31
N ASN A 180 4.47 -3.96 19.48
CA ASN A 180 4.78 -5.35 19.82
C ASN A 180 5.58 -5.47 21.12
N ALA A 181 6.60 -4.63 21.31
CA ALA A 181 7.39 -4.62 22.54
C ALA A 181 6.57 -4.18 23.76
N ALA A 182 5.52 -3.40 23.59
CA ALA A 182 4.66 -2.90 24.66
C ALA A 182 3.55 -3.88 25.11
N GLN A 183 3.29 -4.97 24.38
CA GLN A 183 2.22 -5.93 24.72
C GLN A 183 2.56 -6.91 25.86
N ASP A 184 3.81 -7.00 26.26
CA ASP A 184 4.26 -7.85 27.38
C ASP A 184 3.66 -7.34 28.70
N LEU A 185 3.04 -8.23 29.50
CA LEU A 185 2.41 -7.88 30.77
C LEU A 185 3.38 -7.17 31.74
N TYR A 186 4.63 -7.61 31.80
CA TYR A 186 5.65 -6.96 32.60
C TYR A 186 5.92 -5.53 32.11
N VAL A 187 5.96 -5.34 30.78
CA VAL A 187 6.15 -4.02 30.16
C VAL A 187 4.95 -3.12 30.42
N MET A 188 3.73 -3.64 30.31
CA MET A 188 2.50 -2.89 30.60
C MET A 188 2.48 -2.35 32.04
N GLN A 189 2.96 -3.13 33.00
CA GLN A 189 2.97 -2.74 34.42
C GLN A 189 4.12 -1.77 34.78
N ASN A 190 5.28 -1.93 34.16
CA ASN A 190 6.50 -1.22 34.58
C ASN A 190 6.95 -0.13 33.59
N TYR A 191 6.47 -0.15 32.36
CA TYR A 191 6.87 0.77 31.27
C TYR A 191 5.65 1.32 30.54
N TRP A 192 4.61 1.74 31.28
CA TRP A 192 3.33 2.22 30.75
C TRP A 192 3.48 3.35 29.73
N TRP A 193 4.56 4.14 29.80
CA TRP A 193 4.86 5.22 28.86
C TRP A 193 5.15 4.76 27.45
N LEU A 194 5.40 3.46 27.22
CA LEU A 194 5.55 2.89 25.87
C LEU A 194 4.26 2.95 25.03
N TRP A 195 3.12 3.20 25.68
CA TRP A 195 1.83 3.36 25.02
C TRP A 195 1.50 4.83 24.67
N LEU A 196 2.32 5.80 25.09
CA LEU A 196 2.07 7.22 24.85
C LEU A 196 2.31 7.68 23.40
N PRO A 197 3.35 7.20 22.70
CA PRO A 197 3.59 7.60 21.31
C PRO A 197 2.77 6.78 20.34
#